data_d7d2f88caaea7f1cfa59f3cbf44a364c
#
_entry.id   d7d2f88caaea7f1cfa59f3cbf44a364c
#
_cell.length_a   1.000
_cell.length_b   1.000
_cell.length_c   1.000
_cell.angle_alpha   90.00
_cell.angle_beta   90.00
_cell.angle_gamma   90.00
#
_symmetry.space_group_name_H-M   'P 1'
#
loop_
_entity.id
_entity.type
_entity.pdbx_description
1 polymer ?
#
loop_
_entity_poly.entity_id
_entity_poly.type
_entity_poly.pdbx_seq_one_letter_code
_entity_poly.pdbx_strand_id
1 'polypeptide(L)'
;MLLIGTKNIGTQTVLPDGLINIGSVYRKFCKKNRCGVPAFSRTSNDISLQQSGIYHITATLVGSGDVAGVITVQLFVNGEAVDGAFSSETITTADTELRTFVIDYYVLVDKDCILGSESTVAQTISLVNTSDTVTATFTSVVVNVEKVV
;
A
#
# COMPACT_ATOMS: atom_id res chain seq x y z
N MET A 1 -8.72 -15.34 10.44
CA MET A 1 -8.34 -14.02 9.87
C MET A 1 -6.87 -14.03 9.53
N LEU A 2 -6.49 -13.52 8.38
CA LEU A 2 -5.10 -13.30 8.00
C LEU A 2 -4.90 -11.80 7.81
N LEU A 3 -3.88 -11.26 8.46
CA LEU A 3 -3.68 -9.82 8.55
C LEU A 3 -2.19 -9.49 8.52
N ILE A 4 -1.82 -8.45 7.80
CA ILE A 4 -0.53 -7.78 7.95
C ILE A 4 -0.76 -6.28 8.08
N GLY A 5 -0.11 -5.67 9.06
CA GLY A 5 -0.10 -4.22 9.22
C GLY A 5 1.33 -3.71 9.24
N THR A 6 1.59 -2.67 8.48
CA THR A 6 2.87 -1.97 8.45
C THR A 6 2.70 -0.52 8.85
N LYS A 7 3.73 0.07 9.42
CA LYS A 7 3.75 1.49 9.70
C LYS A 7 5.15 2.08 9.53
N ASN A 8 5.17 3.29 9.04
CA ASN A 8 6.36 4.13 8.99
C ASN A 8 6.04 5.46 9.66
N ILE A 9 6.62 5.71 10.82
CA ILE A 9 6.48 6.95 11.58
C ILE A 9 7.67 7.88 11.40
N GLY A 10 8.64 7.47 10.57
CA GLY A 10 9.75 8.32 10.17
C GLY A 10 9.36 9.24 9.02
N THR A 11 9.89 10.45 9.02
CA THR A 11 9.69 11.39 7.92
C THR A 11 10.37 10.89 6.65
N GLN A 12 9.63 10.89 5.54
CA GLN A 12 10.16 10.53 4.24
C GLN A 12 9.72 11.54 3.19
N THR A 13 10.61 11.84 2.26
CA THR A 13 10.34 12.71 1.12
C THR A 13 10.21 11.85 -0.13
N VAL A 14 9.10 11.99 -0.85
CA VAL A 14 8.78 11.18 -2.02
C VAL A 14 8.53 12.09 -3.21
N LEU A 15 9.36 11.96 -4.24
CA LEU A 15 9.21 12.67 -5.50
C LEU A 15 7.96 12.20 -6.25
N PRO A 16 7.45 12.99 -7.22
CA PRO A 16 6.44 12.51 -8.15
C PRO A 16 6.86 11.17 -8.78
N ASP A 17 5.92 10.25 -8.90
CA ASP A 17 6.12 8.86 -9.34
C ASP A 17 7.01 8.00 -8.43
N GLY A 18 7.36 8.51 -7.26
CA GLY A 18 8.15 7.78 -6.27
C GLY A 18 7.34 6.80 -5.45
N LEU A 19 7.96 5.67 -5.10
CA LEU A 19 7.41 4.69 -4.18
C LEU A 19 7.45 5.21 -2.74
N ILE A 20 6.37 4.97 -2.02
CA ILE A 20 6.26 5.34 -0.61
C ILE A 20 6.73 4.18 0.26
N ASN A 21 7.66 4.45 1.15
CA ASN A 21 8.14 3.46 2.11
C ASN A 21 7.06 3.21 3.18
N ILE A 22 6.57 1.98 3.24
CA ILE A 22 5.50 1.57 4.17
C ILE A 22 6.04 1.15 5.55
N GLY A 23 7.36 1.14 5.73
CA GLY A 23 7.99 0.89 7.01
C GLY A 23 8.07 -0.57 7.40
N SER A 24 7.88 -0.84 8.68
CA SER A 24 8.03 -2.17 9.27
C SER A 24 6.69 -2.74 9.74
N VAL A 25 6.65 -4.06 9.86
CA VAL A 25 5.47 -4.76 10.38
C VAL A 25 5.28 -4.45 11.87
N TYR A 26 4.11 -3.94 12.22
CA TYR A 26 3.72 -3.79 13.62
C TYR A 26 2.71 -4.86 14.07
N ARG A 27 2.02 -5.51 13.10
CA ARG A 27 1.05 -6.55 13.37
C ARG A 27 1.04 -7.54 12.21
N LYS A 28 1.10 -8.82 12.53
CA LYS A 28 1.02 -9.89 11.52
C LYS A 28 0.34 -11.12 12.09
N PHE A 29 -0.66 -11.60 11.38
CA PHE A 29 -1.26 -12.90 11.59
C PHE A 29 -1.33 -13.59 10.23
N CYS A 30 -0.43 -14.54 10.02
CA CYS A 30 -0.25 -15.19 8.73
C CYS A 30 -0.17 -16.69 8.91
N LYS A 31 -0.98 -17.41 8.15
CA LYS A 31 -0.92 -18.87 8.06
C LYS A 31 -0.48 -19.27 6.66
N LYS A 32 0.22 -20.37 6.58
CA LYS A 32 0.48 -21.03 5.30
C LYS A 32 -0.78 -21.79 4.87
N ASN A 33 -1.01 -21.80 3.56
CA ASN A 33 -2.06 -22.62 2.99
C ASN A 33 -1.62 -24.10 2.92
N ARG A 34 -2.47 -24.97 2.36
CA ARG A 34 -2.16 -26.39 2.20
C ARG A 34 -0.91 -26.70 1.39
N CYS A 35 -0.46 -25.79 0.55
CA CYS A 35 0.76 -25.93 -0.25
C CYS A 35 1.99 -25.27 0.41
N GLY A 36 1.88 -24.84 1.66
CA GLY A 36 2.96 -24.22 2.38
C GLY A 36 3.23 -22.74 2.06
N VAL A 37 2.37 -22.12 1.25
CA VAL A 37 2.53 -20.72 0.84
C VAL A 37 1.97 -19.79 1.92
N PRO A 38 2.76 -18.83 2.43
CA PRO A 38 2.26 -17.82 3.37
C PRO A 38 1.32 -16.84 2.68
N ALA A 39 0.40 -16.23 3.43
CA ALA A 39 -0.54 -15.26 2.85
C ALA A 39 0.16 -13.99 2.37
N PHE A 40 1.22 -13.57 3.09
CA PHE A 40 1.88 -12.30 2.84
C PHE A 40 3.39 -12.46 2.82
N SER A 41 4.06 -11.75 1.91
CA SER A 41 5.45 -11.38 2.01
C SER A 41 5.59 -9.89 1.74
N ARG A 42 6.71 -9.29 2.09
CA ARG A 42 6.88 -7.85 1.95
C ARG A 42 8.32 -7.40 1.76
N THR A 43 8.46 -6.21 1.17
CA THR A 43 9.66 -5.37 1.24
C THR A 43 9.33 -4.08 1.99
N SER A 44 10.25 -3.12 2.04
CA SER A 44 9.98 -1.79 2.63
C SER A 44 8.98 -0.95 1.84
N ASN A 45 8.72 -1.30 0.57
CA ASN A 45 7.88 -0.52 -0.33
C ASN A 45 6.62 -1.27 -0.80
N ASP A 46 6.54 -2.56 -0.57
CA ASP A 46 5.42 -3.36 -1.08
C ASP A 46 5.02 -4.51 -0.17
N ILE A 47 3.82 -5.03 -0.41
CA ILE A 47 3.29 -6.24 0.21
C ILE A 47 2.80 -7.15 -0.92
N SER A 48 3.27 -8.40 -0.92
CA SER A 48 2.80 -9.42 -1.84
C SER A 48 1.69 -10.26 -1.20
N LEU A 49 0.59 -10.37 -1.91
CA LEU A 49 -0.59 -11.17 -1.57
C LEU A 49 -0.46 -12.52 -2.28
N GLN A 50 -0.17 -13.58 -1.53
CA GLN A 50 0.32 -14.84 -2.12
C GLN A 50 -0.68 -15.98 -2.13
N GLN A 51 -1.76 -15.88 -1.38
CA GLN A 51 -2.84 -16.86 -1.38
C GLN A 51 -4.04 -16.33 -2.15
N SER A 52 -4.78 -17.19 -2.80
CA SER A 52 -6.03 -16.79 -3.46
C SER A 52 -7.05 -16.28 -2.46
N GLY A 53 -7.87 -15.35 -2.89
CA GLY A 53 -8.93 -14.77 -2.09
C GLY A 53 -9.09 -13.27 -2.32
N ILE A 54 -9.89 -12.65 -1.48
CA ILE A 54 -10.16 -11.22 -1.50
C ILE A 54 -9.43 -10.57 -0.32
N TYR A 55 -8.70 -9.52 -0.62
CA TYR A 55 -7.93 -8.77 0.38
C TYR A 55 -8.47 -7.35 0.47
N HIS A 56 -8.75 -6.92 1.70
CA HIS A 56 -9.12 -5.55 2.01
C HIS A 56 -7.87 -4.77 2.40
N ILE A 57 -7.62 -3.68 1.69
CA ILE A 57 -6.46 -2.82 1.89
C ILE A 57 -6.92 -1.47 2.42
N THR A 58 -6.37 -1.05 3.54
CA THR A 58 -6.60 0.28 4.10
C THR A 58 -5.26 0.96 4.31
N ALA A 59 -5.07 2.12 3.71
CA ALA A 59 -3.87 2.92 3.89
C ALA A 59 -4.23 4.30 4.40
N THR A 60 -3.53 4.76 5.43
CA THR A 60 -3.67 6.10 5.98
C THR A 60 -2.32 6.76 6.03
N LEU A 61 -2.20 7.91 5.36
CA LEU A 61 -0.96 8.68 5.28
C LEU A 61 -1.21 10.10 5.75
N VAL A 62 -0.22 10.68 6.39
CA VAL A 62 -0.21 12.10 6.77
C VAL A 62 1.03 12.74 6.17
N GLY A 63 0.84 13.83 5.48
CA GLY A 63 1.96 14.50 4.83
C GLY A 63 1.69 15.94 4.40
N SER A 64 2.74 16.57 3.91
CA SER A 64 2.76 17.93 3.36
C SER A 64 3.40 17.92 1.98
N GLY A 65 3.35 19.05 1.29
CA GLY A 65 4.00 19.26 -0.01
C GLY A 65 5.10 20.28 0.06
N ASP A 66 6.09 20.19 -0.81
CA ASP A 66 7.18 21.16 -0.95
C ASP A 66 6.73 22.48 -1.58
N VAL A 67 5.63 22.45 -2.30
CA VAL A 67 4.97 23.60 -2.92
C VAL A 67 3.46 23.49 -2.75
N ALA A 68 2.76 24.61 -2.91
CA ALA A 68 1.31 24.60 -3.03
C ALA A 68 0.89 23.84 -4.28
N GLY A 69 -0.14 23.01 -4.16
CA GLY A 69 -0.64 22.17 -5.25
C GLY A 69 -1.40 20.97 -4.76
N VAL A 70 -1.68 20.05 -5.67
CA VAL A 70 -2.41 18.82 -5.36
C VAL A 70 -1.43 17.68 -5.14
N ILE A 71 -1.55 17.02 -3.99
CA ILE A 71 -0.86 15.76 -3.71
C ILE A 71 -1.85 14.63 -3.96
N THR A 72 -1.42 13.63 -4.72
CA THR A 72 -2.19 12.42 -4.97
C THR A 72 -1.36 11.19 -4.57
N VAL A 73 -1.95 10.35 -3.75
CA VAL A 73 -1.40 9.05 -3.39
C VAL A 73 -2.27 7.98 -4.03
N GLN A 74 -1.67 7.03 -4.70
CA GLN A 74 -2.40 5.99 -5.44
C GLN A 74 -1.88 4.60 -5.11
N LEU A 75 -2.81 3.64 -5.04
CA LEU A 75 -2.49 2.23 -4.92
C LEU A 75 -2.08 1.68 -6.27
N PHE A 76 -0.97 0.96 -6.29
CA PHE A 76 -0.50 0.22 -7.46
C PHE A 76 -0.57 -1.28 -7.16
N VAL A 77 -0.98 -2.03 -8.16
CA VAL A 77 -0.98 -3.50 -8.14
C VAL A 77 -0.09 -3.97 -9.28
N ASN A 78 0.94 -4.75 -8.95
CA ASN A 78 1.93 -5.25 -9.91
C ASN A 78 2.58 -4.14 -10.76
N GLY A 79 2.82 -2.98 -10.16
CA GLY A 79 3.44 -1.84 -10.83
C GLY A 79 2.50 -1.00 -11.69
N GLU A 80 1.21 -1.30 -11.70
CA GLU A 80 0.20 -0.55 -12.45
C GLU A 80 -0.76 0.18 -11.51
N ALA A 81 -1.08 1.42 -11.85
CA ALA A 81 -2.01 2.23 -11.09
C ALA A 81 -3.41 1.62 -11.12
N VAL A 82 -4.04 1.55 -9.97
CA VAL A 82 -5.42 1.08 -9.84
C VAL A 82 -6.37 2.27 -9.93
N ASP A 83 -7.22 2.28 -10.94
CA ASP A 83 -8.23 3.31 -11.10
C ASP A 83 -9.20 3.32 -9.90
N GLY A 84 -9.45 4.51 -9.36
CA GLY A 84 -10.34 4.67 -8.21
C GLY A 84 -9.71 4.39 -6.84
N ALA A 85 -8.50 3.84 -6.77
CA ALA A 85 -7.79 3.60 -5.52
C ALA A 85 -6.76 4.69 -5.25
N PHE A 86 -7.22 5.91 -5.07
CA PHE A 86 -6.36 7.07 -4.81
C PHE A 86 -7.00 8.03 -3.81
N SER A 87 -6.17 8.91 -3.25
CA SER A 87 -6.59 10.02 -2.42
C SER A 87 -5.83 11.28 -2.84
N SER A 88 -6.56 12.37 -3.08
CA SER A 88 -5.99 13.66 -3.48
C SER A 88 -6.37 14.73 -2.46
N GLU A 89 -5.41 15.55 -2.09
CA GLU A 89 -5.60 16.69 -1.20
C GLU A 89 -4.86 17.90 -1.75
N THR A 90 -5.45 19.08 -1.59
CA THR A 90 -4.86 20.35 -2.00
C THR A 90 -4.07 20.94 -0.83
N ILE A 91 -2.81 21.27 -1.09
CA ILE A 91 -1.94 21.98 -0.18
C ILE A 91 -1.88 23.44 -0.59
N THR A 92 -2.19 24.34 0.32
CA THR A 92 -2.11 25.81 0.07
C THR A 92 -0.86 26.43 0.65
N THR A 93 -0.32 25.86 1.72
CA THR A 93 0.91 26.33 2.37
C THR A 93 1.98 25.25 2.31
N ALA A 94 3.08 25.53 1.63
CA ALA A 94 4.20 24.60 1.50
C ALA A 94 4.80 24.23 2.86
N ASP A 95 5.28 23.00 2.97
CA ASP A 95 6.07 22.41 4.05
C ASP A 95 5.38 22.27 5.42
N THR A 96 4.38 23.06 5.73
CA THR A 96 3.78 23.10 7.08
C THR A 96 2.34 22.59 7.12
N GLU A 97 1.63 22.61 6.01
CA GLU A 97 0.23 22.16 5.97
C GLU A 97 0.17 20.63 5.85
N LEU A 98 -0.31 19.97 6.90
CA LEU A 98 -0.48 18.53 6.92
C LEU A 98 -1.87 18.16 6.43
N ARG A 99 -1.93 17.15 5.56
CA ARG A 99 -3.17 16.55 5.07
C ARG A 99 -3.15 15.04 5.32
N THR A 100 -4.33 14.48 5.47
CA THR A 100 -4.51 13.04 5.65
C THR A 100 -5.05 12.43 4.35
N PHE A 101 -4.40 11.35 3.91
CA PHE A 101 -4.78 10.59 2.73
C PHE A 101 -5.29 9.24 3.19
N VAL A 102 -6.42 8.81 2.68
CA VAL A 102 -7.01 7.51 3.00
C VAL A 102 -7.33 6.77 1.71
N ILE A 103 -6.85 5.53 1.61
CA ILE A 103 -7.18 4.62 0.52
C ILE A 103 -7.83 3.39 1.14
N ASP A 104 -8.97 3.00 0.61
CA ASP A 104 -9.73 1.81 0.99
C ASP A 104 -10.12 1.07 -0.28
N TYR A 105 -9.60 -0.15 -0.45
CA TYR A 105 -9.76 -0.88 -1.69
C TYR A 105 -9.71 -2.40 -1.46
N TYR A 106 -10.32 -3.15 -2.38
CA TYR A 106 -10.26 -4.61 -2.38
C TYR A 106 -9.46 -5.12 -3.57
N VAL A 107 -8.57 -6.07 -3.33
CA VAL A 107 -7.78 -6.73 -4.38
C VAL A 107 -8.12 -8.21 -4.38
N LEU A 108 -8.37 -8.74 -5.58
CA LEU A 108 -8.61 -10.15 -5.81
C LEU A 108 -7.32 -10.86 -6.24
N VAL A 109 -7.03 -11.99 -5.61
CA VAL A 109 -6.01 -12.94 -6.06
C VAL A 109 -6.73 -14.20 -6.53
N ASP A 110 -6.72 -14.44 -7.84
CA ASP A 110 -7.57 -15.46 -8.47
C ASP A 110 -7.13 -16.89 -8.24
N LYS A 111 -5.83 -17.12 -8.17
CA LYS A 111 -5.27 -18.47 -8.16
C LYS A 111 -4.54 -18.77 -6.87
N ASP A 112 -4.76 -19.97 -6.38
CA ASP A 112 -4.03 -20.55 -5.29
C ASP A 112 -3.32 -21.83 -5.76
N CYS A 113 -2.45 -22.39 -4.95
CA CYS A 113 -1.86 -23.67 -5.27
C CYS A 113 -2.96 -24.77 -5.30
N ILE A 114 -2.95 -25.60 -6.32
CA ILE A 114 -3.85 -26.72 -6.49
C ILE A 114 -3.02 -28.00 -6.50
N LEU A 115 -3.23 -28.91 -5.53
CA LEU A 115 -2.70 -30.28 -5.50
C LEU A 115 -1.24 -30.40 -5.99
N GLY A 116 -0.30 -29.73 -5.32
CA GLY A 116 1.12 -29.80 -5.64
C GLY A 116 1.57 -28.97 -6.84
N SER A 117 0.68 -28.19 -7.41
CA SER A 117 1.02 -27.19 -8.43
C SER A 117 1.08 -25.81 -7.81
N GLU A 118 2.22 -25.16 -7.87
CA GLU A 118 2.40 -23.75 -7.49
C GLU A 118 1.90 -22.87 -8.63
N SER A 119 0.60 -22.63 -8.68
CA SER A 119 0.00 -21.78 -9.70
C SER A 119 -0.45 -20.41 -9.17
N THR A 120 -0.05 -20.07 -7.95
CA THR A 120 -0.43 -18.79 -7.36
C THR A 120 0.28 -17.64 -8.06
N VAL A 121 -0.50 -16.75 -8.65
CA VAL A 121 0.02 -15.49 -9.15
C VAL A 121 -0.10 -14.46 -8.04
N ALA A 122 0.99 -14.19 -7.35
CA ALA A 122 1.02 -13.16 -6.32
C ALA A 122 0.64 -11.80 -6.91
N GLN A 123 -0.17 -11.04 -6.16
CA GLN A 123 -0.46 -9.65 -6.47
C GLN A 123 0.34 -8.79 -5.51
N THR A 124 1.22 -7.95 -6.04
CA THR A 124 2.06 -7.08 -5.23
C THR A 124 1.46 -5.68 -5.19
N ILE A 125 1.19 -5.18 -3.99
CA ILE A 125 0.64 -3.85 -3.77
C ILE A 125 1.70 -2.88 -3.29
N SER A 126 1.64 -1.65 -3.77
CA SER A 126 2.50 -0.55 -3.37
C SER A 126 1.74 0.76 -3.39
N LEU A 127 2.27 1.78 -2.73
CA LEU A 127 1.75 3.14 -2.74
C LEU A 127 2.73 4.04 -3.48
N VAL A 128 2.21 4.92 -4.31
CA VAL A 128 3.00 5.83 -5.15
C VAL A 128 2.47 7.26 -5.01
N ASN A 129 3.38 8.21 -4.93
CA ASN A 129 3.03 9.62 -5.08
C ASN A 129 2.82 9.90 -6.57
N THR A 130 1.57 9.98 -7.01
CA THR A 130 1.21 10.25 -8.40
C THR A 130 0.91 11.72 -8.68
N SER A 131 1.33 12.61 -7.80
CA SER A 131 1.22 14.06 -8.01
C SER A 131 1.98 14.48 -9.26
N ASP A 132 1.46 15.47 -9.98
CA ASP A 132 2.10 15.94 -11.22
C ASP A 132 3.47 16.59 -10.94
N THR A 133 3.55 17.47 -9.96
CA THR A 133 4.75 18.27 -9.71
C THR A 133 5.13 18.36 -8.23
N VAL A 134 4.27 17.95 -7.31
CA VAL A 134 4.48 18.15 -5.88
C VAL A 134 5.28 17.00 -5.28
N THR A 135 6.41 17.31 -4.68
CA THR A 135 7.15 16.38 -3.82
C THR A 135 6.48 16.33 -2.46
N ALA A 136 6.11 15.14 -2.03
CA ALA A 136 5.40 14.95 -0.77
C ALA A 136 6.36 14.54 0.36
N THR A 137 6.13 15.08 1.54
CA THR A 137 6.83 14.67 2.77
C THR A 137 5.81 14.03 3.70
N PHE A 138 5.92 12.71 3.88
CA PHE A 138 5.03 11.96 4.77
C PHE A 138 5.66 11.80 6.13
N THR A 139 4.87 12.06 7.17
CA THR A 139 5.27 11.89 8.58
C THR A 139 4.70 10.64 9.21
N SER A 140 3.67 10.05 8.60
CA SER A 140 3.05 8.82 9.04
C SER A 140 2.46 8.07 7.84
N VAL A 141 2.78 6.80 7.74
CA VAL A 141 2.20 5.88 6.74
C VAL A 141 1.79 4.61 7.47
N VAL A 142 0.53 4.27 7.43
CA VAL A 142 0.01 3.03 8.02
C VAL A 142 -0.75 2.25 6.94
N VAL A 143 -0.38 1.01 6.73
CA VAL A 143 -1.04 0.12 5.77
C VAL A 143 -1.49 -1.14 6.49
N ASN A 144 -2.77 -1.45 6.36
CA ASN A 144 -3.35 -2.69 6.87
C ASN A 144 -3.94 -3.48 5.71
N VAL A 145 -3.61 -4.75 5.65
CA VAL A 145 -4.14 -5.68 4.66
C VAL A 145 -4.73 -6.88 5.38
N GLU A 146 -5.99 -7.13 5.12
CA GLU A 146 -6.73 -8.24 5.70
C GLU A 146 -7.25 -9.15 4.58
N LYS A 147 -7.00 -10.46 4.70
CA LYS A 147 -7.63 -11.43 3.82
C LYS A 147 -9.05 -11.70 4.33
N VAL A 148 -10.04 -11.30 3.53
CA VAL A 148 -11.46 -11.36 3.90
C VAL A 148 -12.06 -12.72 3.58
N VAL A 149 -11.67 -13.31 2.49
CA VAL A 149 -12.21 -14.60 2.04
C VAL A 149 -11.10 -15.56 1.63
#